data_4c614008e263464ed390879f9e4c0dcb
#
_entry.id   4c614008e263464ed390879f9e4c0dcb
#
_cell.length_a   1.000
_cell.length_b   1.000
_cell.length_c   1.000
_cell.angle_alpha   90.00
_cell.angle_beta   90.00
_cell.angle_gamma   90.00
#
_symmetry.space_group_name_H-M   'P 1'
#
loop_
_entity.id
_entity.type
_entity.pdbx_description
1 polymer ?
#
loop_
_entity_poly.entity_id
_entity_poly.type
_entity_poly.pdbx_seq_one_letter_code
_entity_poly.pdbx_strand_id
1 'polypeptide(L)'
;MTVDDSDVSRWFGEYLDAFAASGRGESDTASLLAYYAVPLLLMTDDGLFALTSDDQVVAAAQQQVDGMRAAGYDRSEILDSQATILNSTSALYRGSFSRRRSDGAEISRLTATYLVTDGPVGRRISALAVHSP
;
A
#
# COMPACT_ATOMS: atom_id res chain seq x y z
N MET A 1 -0.15 19.83 10.87
CA MET A 1 -0.30 18.53 11.56
C MET A 1 1.08 17.89 11.64
N THR A 2 1.45 17.40 12.80
CA THR A 2 2.76 16.76 12.99
C THR A 2 2.62 15.27 12.75
N VAL A 3 3.51 14.69 11.92
CA VAL A 3 3.59 13.26 11.70
C VAL A 3 4.22 12.59 12.92
N ASP A 4 3.61 11.53 13.45
CA ASP A 4 4.24 10.66 14.44
C ASP A 4 4.06 9.18 14.03
N ASP A 5 4.85 8.30 14.66
CA ASP A 5 4.90 6.90 14.25
C ASP A 5 3.60 6.13 14.53
N SER A 6 2.90 6.44 15.61
CA SER A 6 1.62 5.77 15.92
C SER A 6 0.51 6.22 14.99
N ASP A 7 0.48 7.51 14.59
CA ASP A 7 -0.47 8.02 13.61
C ASP A 7 -0.25 7.41 12.23
N VAL A 8 1.02 7.29 11.82
CA VAL A 8 1.37 6.68 10.53
C VAL A 8 0.96 5.21 10.51
N SER A 9 1.26 4.47 11.57
CA SER A 9 0.91 3.05 11.67
C SER A 9 -0.59 2.83 11.66
N ARG A 10 -1.35 3.67 12.35
CA ARG A 10 -2.82 3.61 12.36
C ARG A 10 -3.40 3.91 10.97
N TRP A 11 -2.91 4.96 10.33
CA TRP A 11 -3.34 5.33 8.98
C TRP A 11 -3.00 4.21 7.97
N PHE A 12 -1.81 3.62 8.10
CA PHE A 12 -1.40 2.52 7.23
C PHE A 12 -2.29 1.29 7.43
N GLY A 13 -2.73 1.03 8.66
CA GLY A 13 -3.71 -0.03 8.95
C GLY A 13 -5.03 0.20 8.23
N GLU A 14 -5.51 1.44 8.19
CA GLU A 14 -6.71 1.80 7.41
C GLU A 14 -6.51 1.57 5.91
N TYR A 15 -5.33 1.90 5.38
CA TYR A 15 -4.99 1.62 4.00
C TYR A 15 -5.00 0.11 3.70
N LEU A 16 -4.41 -0.69 4.56
CA LEU A 16 -4.40 -2.15 4.40
C LEU A 16 -5.81 -2.73 4.42
N ASP A 17 -6.69 -2.23 5.29
CA ASP A 17 -8.09 -2.65 5.35
C ASP A 17 -8.82 -2.30 4.04
N ALA A 18 -8.58 -1.10 3.50
CA ALA A 18 -9.16 -0.68 2.22
C ALA A 18 -8.63 -1.53 1.06
N PHE A 19 -7.33 -1.82 1.05
CA PHE A 19 -6.72 -2.67 0.04
C PHE A 19 -7.28 -4.10 0.11
N ALA A 20 -7.44 -4.63 1.32
CA ALA A 20 -8.03 -5.95 1.54
C ALA A 20 -9.47 -6.02 1.05
N ALA A 21 -10.28 -4.99 1.32
CA ALA A 21 -11.65 -4.92 0.83
C ALA A 21 -11.72 -4.95 -0.71
N SER A 22 -10.83 -4.21 -1.37
CA SER A 22 -10.72 -4.26 -2.83
C SER A 22 -10.28 -5.65 -3.32
N GLY A 23 -9.34 -6.27 -2.63
CA GLY A 23 -8.85 -7.62 -2.94
C GLY A 23 -9.93 -8.69 -2.80
N ARG A 24 -10.89 -8.51 -1.89
CA ARG A 24 -12.05 -9.39 -1.73
C ARG A 24 -13.21 -9.07 -2.67
N GLY A 25 -13.10 -8.01 -3.45
CA GLY A 25 -14.18 -7.56 -4.33
C GLY A 25 -15.32 -6.82 -3.61
N GLU A 26 -15.09 -6.35 -2.39
CA GLU A 26 -16.08 -5.64 -1.56
C GLU A 26 -16.11 -4.15 -1.85
N SER A 27 -15.06 -3.60 -2.45
CA SER A 27 -15.00 -2.18 -2.83
C SER A 27 -14.30 -2.00 -4.17
N ASP A 28 -14.55 -0.84 -4.80
CA ASP A 28 -13.93 -0.46 -6.05
C ASP A 28 -12.46 -0.10 -5.83
N THR A 29 -11.58 -0.56 -6.70
CA THR A 29 -10.15 -0.25 -6.66
C THR A 29 -9.89 1.26 -6.74
N ALA A 30 -10.73 2.02 -7.45
CA ALA A 30 -10.61 3.48 -7.52
C ALA A 30 -10.70 4.15 -6.13
N SER A 31 -11.33 3.52 -5.13
CA SER A 31 -11.38 4.04 -3.76
C SER A 31 -10.00 4.14 -3.13
N LEU A 32 -9.00 3.40 -3.61
CA LEU A 32 -7.63 3.45 -3.12
C LEU A 32 -6.91 4.77 -3.46
N LEU A 33 -7.46 5.57 -4.37
CA LEU A 33 -6.94 6.93 -4.63
C LEU A 33 -7.00 7.83 -3.41
N ALA A 34 -7.80 7.48 -2.39
CA ALA A 34 -7.80 8.17 -1.10
C ALA A 34 -6.48 7.99 -0.34
N TYR A 35 -5.65 7.01 -0.71
CA TYR A 35 -4.41 6.67 -0.01
C TYR A 35 -3.16 6.90 -0.87
N TYR A 36 -3.27 6.99 -2.19
CA TYR A 36 -2.14 7.19 -3.08
C TYR A 36 -2.04 8.64 -3.53
N ALA A 37 -0.81 9.16 -3.54
CA ALA A 37 -0.53 10.42 -4.22
C ALA A 37 -0.49 10.20 -5.73
N VAL A 38 -0.73 11.29 -6.48
CA VAL A 38 -0.53 11.33 -7.92
C VAL A 38 0.30 12.59 -8.21
N PRO A 39 1.51 12.45 -8.71
CA PRO A 39 2.18 11.23 -9.16
C PRO A 39 2.56 10.28 -8.02
N LEU A 40 2.59 8.99 -8.34
CA LEU A 40 3.08 7.94 -7.45
C LEU A 40 4.32 7.31 -8.08
N LEU A 41 5.39 7.19 -7.31
CA LEU A 41 6.61 6.50 -7.75
C LEU A 41 6.57 5.05 -7.27
N LEU A 42 6.66 4.11 -8.20
CA LEU A 42 6.67 2.68 -7.93
C LEU A 42 8.01 2.11 -8.34
N MET A 43 8.69 1.45 -7.40
CA MET A 43 10.00 0.83 -7.64
C MET A 43 9.89 -0.67 -7.38
N THR A 44 10.33 -1.45 -8.37
CA THR A 44 10.41 -2.92 -8.29
C THR A 44 11.73 -3.37 -8.89
N ASP A 45 11.98 -4.68 -8.91
CA ASP A 45 13.16 -5.22 -9.62
C ASP A 45 13.15 -4.90 -11.11
N ASP A 46 11.98 -4.58 -11.69
CA ASP A 46 11.87 -4.20 -13.10
C ASP A 46 12.19 -2.71 -13.35
N GLY A 47 12.36 -1.91 -12.32
CA GLY A 47 12.77 -0.51 -12.43
C GLY A 47 11.87 0.47 -11.71
N LEU A 48 12.01 1.74 -12.09
CA LEU A 48 11.24 2.85 -11.55
C LEU A 48 10.14 3.25 -12.53
N PHE A 49 8.90 3.30 -12.02
CA PHE A 49 7.74 3.70 -12.80
C PHE A 49 7.12 4.94 -12.15
N ALA A 50 6.94 6.00 -12.94
CA ALA A 50 6.22 7.19 -12.51
C ALA A 50 4.77 7.10 -13.00
N LEU A 51 3.83 6.97 -12.06
CA LEU A 51 2.39 6.92 -12.35
C LEU A 51 1.85 8.34 -12.18
N THR A 52 1.57 9.02 -13.30
CA THR A 52 1.34 10.47 -13.31
C THR A 52 -0.13 10.86 -13.46
N SER A 53 -1.04 9.89 -13.49
CA SER A 53 -2.49 10.14 -13.56
C SER A 53 -3.24 9.18 -12.66
N ASP A 54 -4.45 9.56 -12.27
CA ASP A 54 -5.35 8.70 -11.50
C ASP A 54 -5.56 7.35 -12.22
N ASP A 55 -5.77 7.37 -13.52
CA ASP A 55 -6.00 6.16 -14.31
C ASP A 55 -4.79 5.21 -14.26
N GLN A 56 -3.58 5.74 -14.30
CA GLN A 56 -2.37 4.92 -14.20
C GLN A 56 -2.23 4.29 -12.82
N VAL A 57 -2.51 5.06 -11.75
CA VAL A 57 -2.45 4.55 -10.38
C VAL A 57 -3.52 3.46 -10.16
N VAL A 58 -4.73 3.71 -10.60
CA VAL A 58 -5.83 2.72 -10.50
C VAL A 58 -5.51 1.47 -11.29
N ALA A 59 -4.97 1.60 -12.51
CA ALA A 59 -4.61 0.45 -13.34
C ALA A 59 -3.54 -0.43 -12.68
N ALA A 60 -2.52 0.18 -12.06
CA ALA A 60 -1.49 -0.56 -11.34
C ALA A 60 -2.06 -1.28 -10.11
N ALA A 61 -2.91 -0.61 -9.34
CA ALA A 61 -3.58 -1.21 -8.18
C ALA A 61 -4.54 -2.33 -8.63
N GLN A 62 -5.26 -2.13 -9.72
CA GLN A 62 -6.20 -3.13 -10.26
C GLN A 62 -5.47 -4.40 -10.69
N GLN A 63 -4.29 -4.29 -11.27
CA GLN A 63 -3.49 -5.46 -11.65
C GLN A 63 -3.14 -6.31 -10.41
N GLN A 64 -2.76 -5.67 -9.31
CA GLN A 64 -2.49 -6.36 -8.04
C GLN A 64 -3.77 -7.03 -7.51
N VAL A 65 -4.86 -6.30 -7.47
CA VAL A 65 -6.16 -6.78 -6.96
C VAL A 65 -6.65 -7.97 -7.79
N ASP A 66 -6.53 -7.92 -9.11
CA ASP A 66 -6.94 -9.01 -9.99
C ASP A 66 -6.15 -10.29 -9.70
N GLY A 67 -4.84 -10.19 -9.51
CA GLY A 67 -4.00 -11.33 -9.14
C GLY A 67 -4.36 -11.90 -7.78
N MET A 68 -4.67 -11.05 -6.82
CA MET A 68 -5.09 -11.46 -5.48
C MET A 68 -6.44 -12.19 -5.53
N ARG A 69 -7.42 -11.64 -6.23
CA ARG A 69 -8.74 -12.28 -6.40
C ARG A 69 -8.62 -13.64 -7.07
N ALA A 70 -7.81 -13.75 -8.12
CA ALA A 70 -7.57 -15.02 -8.81
C ALA A 70 -6.95 -16.09 -7.90
N ALA A 71 -6.16 -15.67 -6.89
CA ALA A 71 -5.53 -16.57 -5.93
C ALA A 71 -6.41 -16.87 -4.71
N GLY A 72 -7.60 -16.29 -4.60
CA GLY A 72 -8.52 -16.52 -3.47
C GLY A 72 -8.18 -15.68 -2.24
N TYR A 73 -7.66 -14.50 -2.43
CA TYR A 73 -7.25 -13.59 -1.36
C TYR A 73 -8.40 -13.27 -0.39
N ASP A 74 -8.11 -13.32 0.90
CA ASP A 74 -9.01 -12.90 1.98
C ASP A 74 -8.44 -11.72 2.75
N ARG A 75 -7.20 -11.84 3.25
CA ARG A 75 -6.58 -10.84 4.11
C ARG A 75 -5.07 -10.81 4.00
N SER A 76 -4.50 -9.70 4.48
CA SER A 76 -3.06 -9.58 4.71
C SER A 76 -2.78 -9.53 6.20
N GLU A 77 -1.79 -10.28 6.66
CA GLU A 77 -1.30 -10.21 8.03
C GLU A 77 0.02 -9.46 8.04
N ILE A 78 0.16 -8.52 8.97
CA ILE A 78 1.42 -7.79 9.18
C ILE A 78 2.34 -8.71 10.00
N LEU A 79 3.44 -9.14 9.39
CA LEU A 79 4.44 -9.98 10.06
C LEU A 79 5.43 -9.13 10.85
N ASP A 80 5.77 -7.97 10.32
CA ASP A 80 6.72 -7.03 10.89
C ASP A 80 6.48 -5.66 10.29
N SER A 81 6.68 -4.60 11.07
CA SER A 81 6.53 -3.23 10.56
C SER A 81 7.39 -2.26 11.35
N GLN A 82 7.80 -1.18 10.69
CA GLN A 82 8.55 -0.10 11.29
C GLN A 82 8.18 1.22 10.62
N ALA A 83 7.81 2.20 11.41
CA ALA A 83 7.61 3.57 10.95
C ALA A 83 8.80 4.42 11.39
N THR A 84 9.35 5.21 10.46
CA THR A 84 10.47 6.13 10.72
C THR A 84 10.04 7.53 10.32
N ILE A 85 9.97 8.42 11.28
CA ILE A 85 9.62 9.83 11.02
C ILE A 85 10.84 10.54 10.42
N LEU A 86 10.66 11.17 9.26
CA LEU A 86 11.72 11.88 8.57
C LEU A 86 11.70 13.38 8.88
N ASN A 87 10.52 13.97 8.93
CA ASN A 87 10.28 15.37 9.25
C ASN A 87 8.81 15.57 9.59
N SER A 88 8.35 16.81 9.75
CA SER A 88 6.96 17.10 10.17
C SER A 88 5.89 16.71 9.14
N THR A 89 6.27 16.38 7.90
CA THR A 89 5.32 16.08 6.81
C THR A 89 5.60 14.76 6.09
N SER A 90 6.60 13.99 6.53
CA SER A 90 6.91 12.73 5.86
C SER A 90 7.45 11.67 6.81
N ALA A 91 7.17 10.42 6.46
CA ALA A 91 7.63 9.25 7.18
C ALA A 91 7.87 8.10 6.21
N LEU A 92 8.77 7.19 6.58
CA LEU A 92 8.89 5.88 5.93
C LEU A 92 8.10 4.86 6.74
N TYR A 93 7.37 4.00 6.05
CA TYR A 93 6.77 2.81 6.63
C TYR A 93 7.30 1.59 5.90
N ARG A 94 7.95 0.70 6.62
CA ARG A 94 8.43 -0.58 6.09
C ARG A 94 7.60 -1.68 6.71
N GLY A 95 7.04 -2.55 5.88
CA GLY A 95 6.22 -3.66 6.36
C GLY A 95 6.52 -4.94 5.59
N SER A 96 6.44 -6.06 6.31
CA SER A 96 6.41 -7.40 5.74
C SER A 96 5.03 -7.98 5.95
N PHE A 97 4.44 -8.52 4.88
CA PHE A 97 3.05 -8.94 4.86
C PHE A 97 2.93 -10.37 4.35
N SER A 98 2.01 -11.12 4.96
CA SER A 98 1.57 -12.43 4.45
C SER A 98 0.16 -12.27 3.89
N ARG A 99 -0.01 -12.53 2.60
CA ARG A 99 -1.32 -12.55 1.95
C ARG A 99 -1.90 -13.96 2.10
N ARG A 100 -3.14 -14.04 2.58
CA ARG A 100 -3.76 -15.32 2.96
C ARG A 100 -5.13 -15.49 2.36
N ARG A 101 -5.48 -16.76 2.13
CA ARG A 101 -6.85 -17.18 1.82
C ARG A 101 -7.69 -17.24 3.10
N SER A 102 -9.01 -17.39 2.94
CA SER A 102 -9.93 -17.48 4.08
C SER A 102 -9.66 -18.69 4.98
N ASP A 103 -9.09 -19.77 4.46
CA ASP A 103 -8.68 -20.95 5.22
C ASP A 103 -7.36 -20.78 5.99
N GLY A 104 -6.71 -19.61 5.84
CA GLY A 104 -5.44 -19.30 6.47
C GLY A 104 -4.21 -19.68 5.65
N ALA A 105 -4.38 -20.33 4.49
CA ALA A 105 -3.25 -20.68 3.63
C ALA A 105 -2.56 -19.43 3.06
N GLU A 106 -1.23 -19.41 3.09
CA GLU A 106 -0.46 -18.29 2.57
C GLU A 106 -0.40 -18.34 1.03
N ILE A 107 -0.78 -17.23 0.39
CA ILE A 107 -0.65 -17.06 -1.05
C ILE A 107 0.75 -16.57 -1.40
N SER A 108 1.23 -15.54 -0.68
CA SER A 108 2.52 -14.92 -0.94
C SER A 108 2.98 -14.09 0.25
N ARG A 109 4.26 -13.78 0.29
CA ARG A 109 4.87 -12.81 1.22
C ARG A 109 5.53 -11.71 0.43
N LEU A 110 5.48 -10.51 0.98
CA LEU A 110 6.23 -9.40 0.43
C LEU A 110 6.69 -8.46 1.54
N THR A 111 7.79 -7.78 1.28
CA THR A 111 8.25 -6.64 2.07
C THR A 111 8.25 -5.42 1.17
N ALA A 112 7.75 -4.32 1.68
CA ALA A 112 7.71 -3.06 0.93
C ALA A 112 8.01 -1.89 1.84
N THR A 113 8.63 -0.85 1.27
CA THR A 113 8.87 0.42 1.94
C THR A 113 8.06 1.50 1.24
N TYR A 114 7.33 2.27 2.04
CA TYR A 114 6.43 3.32 1.59
C TYR A 114 6.92 4.65 2.09
N LEU A 115 6.94 5.66 1.21
CA LEU A 115 7.10 7.05 1.63
C LEU A 115 5.71 7.66 1.79
N VAL A 116 5.36 8.00 3.02
CA VAL A 116 4.07 8.60 3.37
C VAL A 116 4.29 10.09 3.55
N THR A 117 3.47 10.91 2.90
CA THR A 117 3.60 12.36 2.95
C THR A 117 2.27 13.02 3.30
N ASP A 118 2.33 14.12 4.06
CA ASP A 118 1.19 14.99 4.34
C ASP A 118 1.25 16.19 3.39
N GLY A 119 0.20 16.39 2.63
CA GLY A 119 0.12 17.47 1.65
C GLY A 119 -1.25 18.14 1.63
N PRO A 120 -1.54 18.97 0.62
CA PRO A 120 -2.79 19.76 0.55
C PRO A 120 -4.05 18.92 0.55
N VAL A 121 -3.97 17.67 0.04
CA VAL A 121 -5.12 16.76 -0.01
C VAL A 121 -5.14 15.77 1.16
N GLY A 122 -4.22 15.91 2.10
CA GLY A 122 -4.08 15.02 3.25
C GLY A 122 -2.90 14.06 3.12
N ARG A 123 -2.97 12.98 3.90
CA ARG A 123 -1.90 11.98 3.93
C ARG A 123 -2.02 11.00 2.77
N ARG A 124 -0.90 10.75 2.08
CA ARG A 124 -0.86 9.87 0.90
C ARG A 124 0.45 9.10 0.84
N ILE A 125 0.45 7.97 0.16
CA ILE A 125 1.65 7.23 -0.23
C ILE A 125 2.18 7.88 -1.51
N SER A 126 3.39 8.45 -1.44
CA SER A 126 4.02 9.17 -2.56
C SER A 126 5.01 8.30 -3.32
N ALA A 127 5.61 7.31 -2.66
CA ALA A 127 6.53 6.37 -3.27
C ALA A 127 6.39 5.01 -2.59
N LEU A 128 6.61 3.96 -3.36
CA LEU A 128 6.49 2.58 -2.91
C LEU A 128 7.60 1.76 -3.55
N ALA A 129 8.42 1.13 -2.73
CA ALA A 129 9.46 0.22 -3.19
C ALA A 129 9.12 -1.20 -2.72
N VAL A 130 8.93 -2.11 -3.67
CA VAL A 130 8.76 -3.53 -3.37
C VAL A 130 10.13 -4.18 -3.32
N HIS A 131 10.47 -4.77 -2.17
CA HIS A 131 11.76 -5.41 -1.97
C HIS A 131 11.86 -6.70 -2.78
N SER A 132 13.08 -7.02 -3.21
CA SER A 132 13.36 -8.33 -3.82
C SER A 132 13.06 -9.46 -2.84
N PRO A 133 12.56 -10.60 -3.32
CA PRO A 133 12.29 -11.75 -2.48
C PRO A 133 13.55 -12.33 -1.84
#